data_83708f595ad736357a968b241a143c62
#
_entry.id   83708f595ad736357a968b241a143c62
#
_cell.length_a   1.000
_cell.length_b   1.000
_cell.length_c   1.000
_cell.angle_alpha   90.00
_cell.angle_beta   90.00
_cell.angle_gamma   90.00
#
_symmetry.space_group_name_H-M   'P 1'
#
loop_
_entity.id
_entity.type
_entity.pdbx_description
1 polymer ?
#
loop_
_entity_poly.entity_id
_entity_poly.type
_entity_poly.pdbx_seq_one_letter_code
_entity_poly.pdbx_strand_id
1 'polypeptide(L)'
;MVEKFDIVITPLGLERTIHVYLPEDYYDSDEQYPVMYMFDGHNLFYDHDATYGKSWRLKEFLDTYDKKLIIVGIECNHEGQKRLSEYCPYQIESKYFGHLNGQGKILMDWVVNELKILVDQKYRTYPFRECTGIAGSSMGGLMAFYTVIYYNKYFSKAACISPSISMCMEELKNEYTQAKIMEDTRVYFSFGTDEVKGKNGIQWMLNNILYFNDRLIESNASSYINVVEKGQHNEASWQLEN
;
A
#
# COMPACT_ATOMS: atom_id res chain seq x y z
N MET A 1 2.73 -19.29 6.92
CA MET A 1 1.89 -19.88 5.83
C MET A 1 1.09 -18.81 5.11
N VAL A 2 0.46 -19.11 3.93
CA VAL A 2 -0.44 -18.17 3.24
C VAL A 2 -1.80 -18.81 3.04
N GLU A 3 -2.85 -18.16 3.56
CA GLU A 3 -4.26 -18.51 3.33
C GLU A 3 -4.87 -17.59 2.27
N LYS A 4 -5.92 -18.06 1.60
CA LYS A 4 -6.71 -17.25 0.66
C LYS A 4 -8.20 -17.42 0.95
N PHE A 5 -8.95 -16.33 0.79
CA PHE A 5 -10.40 -16.36 0.81
C PHE A 5 -10.98 -15.24 -0.04
N ASP A 6 -12.20 -15.45 -0.53
CA ASP A 6 -12.91 -14.46 -1.32
C ASP A 6 -13.91 -13.69 -0.45
N ILE A 7 -14.06 -12.41 -0.74
CA ILE A 7 -14.98 -11.49 -0.09
C ILE A 7 -15.55 -10.50 -1.12
N VAL A 8 -16.75 -9.99 -0.87
CA VAL A 8 -17.34 -8.97 -1.75
C VAL A 8 -16.97 -7.58 -1.24
N ILE A 9 -16.46 -6.73 -2.13
CA ILE A 9 -16.39 -5.28 -1.91
C ILE A 9 -17.82 -4.75 -2.05
N THR A 10 -18.56 -4.70 -0.95
CA THR A 10 -20.01 -4.49 -0.95
C THR A 10 -20.46 -3.24 -1.71
N PRO A 11 -19.79 -2.05 -1.58
CA PRO A 11 -20.23 -0.85 -2.29
C PRO A 11 -19.96 -0.91 -3.80
N LEU A 12 -19.10 -1.83 -4.27
CA LEU A 12 -18.79 -1.99 -5.69
C LEU A 12 -19.47 -3.23 -6.29
N GLY A 13 -19.96 -4.16 -5.46
CA GLY A 13 -20.53 -5.44 -5.90
C GLY A 13 -19.49 -6.35 -6.59
N LEU A 14 -18.21 -6.23 -6.24
CA LEU A 14 -17.10 -6.96 -6.85
C LEU A 14 -16.52 -7.99 -5.89
N GLU A 15 -16.35 -9.22 -6.33
CA GLU A 15 -15.57 -10.21 -5.58
C GLU A 15 -14.09 -9.83 -5.53
N ARG A 16 -13.45 -10.17 -4.40
CA ARG A 16 -12.04 -9.87 -4.18
C ARG A 16 -11.37 -11.00 -3.39
N THR A 17 -10.29 -11.54 -3.91
CA THR A 17 -9.45 -12.50 -3.20
C THR A 17 -8.51 -11.76 -2.23
N ILE A 18 -8.48 -12.25 -1.02
CA ILE A 18 -7.59 -11.78 0.05
C ILE A 18 -6.55 -12.87 0.33
N HIS A 19 -5.28 -12.49 0.32
CA HIS A 19 -4.15 -13.34 0.65
C HIS A 19 -3.65 -13.00 2.05
N VAL A 20 -3.65 -13.94 2.97
CA VAL A 20 -3.22 -13.69 4.35
C VAL A 20 -1.99 -14.52 4.69
N TYR A 21 -0.86 -13.84 4.88
CA TYR A 21 0.31 -14.49 5.46
C TYR A 21 0.19 -14.50 6.98
N LEU A 22 0.41 -15.69 7.55
CA LEU A 22 0.50 -15.93 8.98
C LEU A 22 1.91 -16.42 9.32
N PRO A 23 2.52 -15.96 10.44
CA PRO A 23 3.79 -16.48 10.93
C PRO A 23 3.80 -18.02 11.03
N GLU A 24 4.96 -18.64 10.91
CA GLU A 24 5.07 -20.10 10.84
C GLU A 24 4.50 -20.79 12.08
N ASP A 25 4.72 -20.21 13.25
CA ASP A 25 4.25 -20.70 14.54
C ASP A 25 2.88 -20.12 14.96
N TYR A 26 2.13 -19.54 14.03
CA TYR A 26 0.85 -18.90 14.34
C TYR A 26 -0.12 -19.83 15.07
N TYR A 27 -0.23 -21.10 14.70
CA TYR A 27 -1.15 -22.04 15.34
C TYR A 27 -0.59 -22.71 16.60
N ASP A 28 0.70 -22.52 16.88
CA ASP A 28 1.39 -23.11 18.03
C ASP A 28 1.47 -22.15 19.23
N SER A 29 0.97 -20.91 19.08
CA SER A 29 0.98 -19.88 20.12
C SER A 29 -0.35 -19.13 20.19
N ASP A 30 -0.58 -18.42 21.31
CA ASP A 30 -1.71 -17.50 21.49
C ASP A 30 -1.31 -16.03 21.27
N GLU A 31 -0.16 -15.77 20.66
CA GLU A 31 0.33 -14.42 20.39
C GLU A 31 -0.62 -13.66 19.46
N GLN A 32 -0.71 -12.35 19.70
CA GLN A 32 -1.34 -11.40 18.79
C GLN A 32 -0.27 -10.71 17.93
N TYR A 33 -0.65 -10.26 16.75
CA TYR A 33 0.29 -9.76 15.76
C TYR A 33 -0.13 -8.39 15.22
N PRO A 34 0.82 -7.49 14.94
CA PRO A 34 0.55 -6.31 14.12
C PRO A 34 0.17 -6.75 12.70
N VAL A 35 -0.58 -5.89 12.01
CA VAL A 35 -1.09 -6.17 10.66
C VAL A 35 -0.59 -5.15 9.66
N MET A 36 -0.06 -5.63 8.54
CA MET A 36 0.20 -4.81 7.36
C MET A 36 -0.78 -5.20 6.24
N TYR A 37 -1.65 -4.28 5.86
CA TYR A 37 -2.48 -4.41 4.65
C TYR A 37 -1.63 -4.04 3.45
N MET A 38 -1.72 -4.81 2.36
CA MET A 38 -0.94 -4.55 1.16
C MET A 38 -1.81 -4.64 -0.09
N PHE A 39 -1.70 -3.65 -0.94
CA PHE A 39 -2.33 -3.65 -2.25
C PHE A 39 -1.65 -4.63 -3.20
N ASP A 40 -2.37 -5.07 -4.24
CA ASP A 40 -1.92 -6.07 -5.22
C ASP A 40 -1.53 -7.41 -4.58
N GLY A 41 -2.39 -7.94 -3.72
CA GLY A 41 -2.19 -9.15 -2.91
C GLY A 41 -1.66 -10.37 -3.68
N HIS A 42 -2.06 -10.51 -4.95
CA HIS A 42 -1.61 -11.59 -5.86
C HIS A 42 -0.12 -11.51 -6.21
N ASN A 43 0.51 -10.33 -6.13
CA ASN A 43 1.94 -10.16 -6.42
C ASN A 43 2.86 -10.41 -5.23
N LEU A 44 2.33 -10.68 -4.01
CA LEU A 44 3.14 -10.63 -2.80
C LEU A 44 3.94 -11.91 -2.52
N PHE A 45 3.34 -13.09 -2.73
CA PHE A 45 3.87 -14.31 -2.13
C PHE A 45 4.38 -15.33 -3.14
N TYR A 46 3.67 -15.61 -4.21
CA TYR A 46 3.97 -16.72 -5.13
C TYR A 46 4.01 -16.26 -6.58
N ASP A 47 5.01 -16.74 -7.30
CA ASP A 47 5.20 -16.38 -8.73
C ASP A 47 4.02 -16.82 -9.61
N HIS A 48 3.33 -17.91 -9.27
CA HIS A 48 2.18 -18.40 -10.04
C HIS A 48 0.91 -17.56 -9.86
N ASP A 49 0.81 -16.76 -8.81
CA ASP A 49 -0.28 -15.80 -8.62
C ASP A 49 0.00 -14.45 -9.27
N ALA A 50 1.28 -14.11 -9.42
CA ALA A 50 1.71 -12.77 -9.80
C ALA A 50 1.40 -12.46 -11.28
N THR A 51 0.95 -11.23 -11.56
CA THR A 51 0.55 -10.75 -12.89
C THR A 51 1.61 -11.00 -13.96
N TYR A 52 2.88 -10.82 -13.61
CA TYR A 52 4.01 -10.98 -14.56
C TYR A 52 4.85 -12.22 -14.25
N GLY A 53 4.30 -13.19 -13.49
CA GLY A 53 5.02 -14.41 -13.11
C GLY A 53 6.21 -14.17 -12.18
N LYS A 54 6.25 -13.02 -11.52
CA LYS A 54 7.28 -12.64 -10.56
C LYS A 54 6.64 -11.98 -9.35
N SER A 55 6.72 -12.64 -8.20
CA SER A 55 6.20 -12.12 -6.93
C SER A 55 7.29 -11.36 -6.16
N TRP A 56 6.88 -10.69 -5.09
CA TRP A 56 7.79 -10.06 -4.14
C TRP A 56 8.49 -11.06 -3.22
N ARG A 57 8.03 -12.31 -3.19
CA ARG A 57 8.53 -13.38 -2.30
C ARG A 57 8.52 -12.98 -0.83
N LEU A 58 7.50 -12.23 -0.42
CA LEU A 58 7.39 -11.79 0.96
C LEU A 58 7.29 -12.96 1.94
N LYS A 59 6.73 -14.10 1.53
CA LYS A 59 6.67 -15.27 2.42
C LYS A 59 8.06 -15.73 2.82
N GLU A 60 8.97 -15.93 1.87
CA GLU A 60 10.34 -16.38 2.11
C GLU A 60 11.11 -15.40 2.99
N PHE A 61 10.92 -14.09 2.76
CA PHE A 61 11.51 -13.06 3.61
C PHE A 61 10.96 -13.13 5.04
N LEU A 62 9.64 -13.13 5.20
CA LEU A 62 8.97 -13.10 6.50
C LEU A 62 9.18 -14.37 7.32
N ASP A 63 9.35 -15.53 6.69
CA ASP A 63 9.69 -16.78 7.38
C ASP A 63 11.06 -16.73 8.07
N THR A 64 11.95 -15.82 7.65
CA THR A 64 13.28 -15.62 8.23
C THR A 64 13.42 -14.31 9.02
N TYR A 65 12.40 -13.45 8.97
CA TYR A 65 12.43 -12.15 9.62
C TYR A 65 12.11 -12.30 11.12
N ASP A 66 12.88 -11.65 11.97
CA ASP A 66 12.79 -11.79 13.44
C ASP A 66 11.53 -11.15 14.06
N LYS A 67 10.84 -10.30 13.32
CA LYS A 67 9.60 -9.63 13.78
C LYS A 67 8.39 -10.24 13.10
N LYS A 68 7.52 -10.80 13.89
CA LYS A 68 6.31 -11.46 13.41
C LYS A 68 5.20 -10.44 13.15
N LEU A 69 4.53 -10.58 12.01
CA LEU A 69 3.36 -9.79 11.66
C LEU A 69 2.45 -10.60 10.71
N ILE A 70 1.20 -10.19 10.63
CA ILE A 70 0.25 -10.69 9.63
C ILE A 70 0.28 -9.75 8.43
N ILE A 71 0.37 -10.29 7.21
CA ILE A 71 0.15 -9.53 5.98
C ILE A 71 -1.23 -9.85 5.43
N VAL A 72 -2.00 -8.83 5.11
CA VAL A 72 -3.30 -8.95 4.45
C VAL A 72 -3.20 -8.34 3.06
N GLY A 73 -2.93 -9.18 2.07
CA GLY A 73 -2.83 -8.81 0.66
C GLY A 73 -4.21 -8.70 0.01
N ILE A 74 -4.56 -7.52 -0.48
CA ILE A 74 -5.82 -7.23 -1.16
C ILE A 74 -5.55 -7.26 -2.66
N GLU A 75 -6.15 -8.18 -3.41
CA GLU A 75 -6.02 -8.17 -4.88
C GLU A 75 -6.62 -6.89 -5.47
N CYS A 76 -6.20 -6.55 -6.69
CA CYS A 76 -6.80 -5.47 -7.45
C CYS A 76 -7.90 -5.96 -8.39
N ASN A 77 -8.57 -5.04 -9.07
CA ASN A 77 -9.43 -5.38 -10.20
C ASN A 77 -8.56 -5.74 -11.41
N HIS A 78 -8.68 -6.98 -11.90
CA HIS A 78 -7.88 -7.49 -13.03
C HIS A 78 -8.49 -7.19 -14.42
N GLU A 79 -9.65 -6.54 -14.51
CA GLU A 79 -10.29 -6.26 -15.77
C GLU A 79 -9.69 -5.02 -16.46
N GLY A 80 -8.88 -5.23 -17.48
CA GLY A 80 -8.29 -4.16 -18.28
C GLY A 80 -7.52 -3.14 -17.43
N GLN A 81 -7.94 -1.87 -17.44
CA GLN A 81 -7.31 -0.80 -16.65
C GLN A 81 -8.11 -0.42 -15.39
N LYS A 82 -9.07 -1.24 -14.97
CA LYS A 82 -9.94 -0.92 -13.80
C LYS A 82 -9.15 -0.78 -12.49
N ARG A 83 -8.01 -1.48 -12.35
CA ARG A 83 -7.08 -1.27 -11.23
C ARG A 83 -6.68 0.20 -11.05
N LEU A 84 -6.48 0.95 -12.15
CA LEU A 84 -6.10 2.36 -12.07
C LEU A 84 -7.20 3.22 -11.45
N SER A 85 -8.47 2.99 -11.82
CA SER A 85 -9.61 3.68 -11.21
C SER A 85 -9.85 3.24 -9.76
N GLU A 86 -9.67 1.96 -9.46
CA GLU A 86 -9.83 1.38 -8.12
C GLU A 86 -8.79 1.93 -7.15
N TYR A 87 -7.54 2.11 -7.61
CA TYR A 87 -6.42 2.63 -6.82
C TYR A 87 -6.18 4.13 -7.01
N CYS A 88 -7.14 4.85 -7.56
CA CYS A 88 -7.13 6.30 -7.61
C CYS A 88 -8.16 6.86 -6.61
N PRO A 89 -7.77 7.64 -5.59
CA PRO A 89 -8.73 8.18 -4.62
C PRO A 89 -9.59 9.31 -5.17
N TYR A 90 -9.19 9.89 -6.29
CA TYR A 90 -9.83 11.06 -6.90
C TYR A 90 -10.28 10.79 -8.33
N GLN A 91 -11.34 11.48 -8.76
CA GLN A 91 -11.70 11.52 -10.17
C GLN A 91 -10.74 12.46 -10.90
N ILE A 92 -9.99 11.93 -11.86
CA ILE A 92 -8.98 12.71 -12.58
C ILE A 92 -9.01 12.43 -14.09
N GLU A 93 -8.54 13.41 -14.87
CA GLU A 93 -8.22 13.27 -16.28
C GLU A 93 -6.72 13.05 -16.45
N SER A 94 -6.32 11.83 -16.74
CA SER A 94 -4.93 11.49 -16.99
C SER A 94 -4.58 11.64 -18.47
N LYS A 95 -3.49 12.34 -18.77
CA LYS A 95 -2.96 12.45 -20.14
C LYS A 95 -2.61 11.08 -20.76
N TYR A 96 -2.25 10.11 -19.93
CA TYR A 96 -1.78 8.79 -20.38
C TYR A 96 -2.84 7.71 -20.28
N PHE A 97 -3.77 7.81 -19.32
CA PHE A 97 -4.73 6.76 -19.01
C PHE A 97 -6.20 7.19 -19.23
N GLY A 98 -6.41 8.44 -19.69
CA GLY A 98 -7.75 8.98 -19.85
C GLY A 98 -8.46 9.26 -18.53
N HIS A 99 -9.76 9.10 -18.53
CA HIS A 99 -10.61 9.33 -17.36
C HIS A 99 -10.47 8.19 -16.32
N LEU A 100 -10.13 8.54 -15.09
CA LEU A 100 -10.13 7.63 -13.94
C LEU A 100 -11.26 8.02 -12.97
N ASN A 101 -12.10 7.05 -12.62
CA ASN A 101 -13.34 7.28 -11.86
C ASN A 101 -13.13 7.59 -10.36
N GLY A 102 -11.93 7.39 -9.79
CA GLY A 102 -11.67 7.73 -8.41
C GLY A 102 -12.39 6.84 -7.39
N GLN A 103 -12.24 5.51 -7.49
CA GLN A 103 -12.89 4.55 -6.58
C GLN A 103 -12.08 4.25 -5.30
N GLY A 104 -10.87 4.81 -5.19
CA GLY A 104 -9.96 4.49 -4.07
C GLY A 104 -10.53 4.83 -2.70
N LYS A 105 -11.30 5.91 -2.59
CA LYS A 105 -12.00 6.23 -1.34
C LYS A 105 -13.05 5.17 -0.99
N ILE A 106 -13.83 4.71 -1.98
CA ILE A 106 -14.84 3.67 -1.78
C ILE A 106 -14.18 2.37 -1.32
N LEU A 107 -13.07 1.99 -1.96
CA LEU A 107 -12.27 0.84 -1.56
C LEU A 107 -11.79 0.95 -0.11
N MET A 108 -11.23 2.09 0.28
CA MET A 108 -10.73 2.26 1.64
C MET A 108 -11.82 2.37 2.70
N ASP A 109 -12.97 2.97 2.38
CA ASP A 109 -14.14 2.93 3.27
C ASP A 109 -14.58 1.48 3.54
N TRP A 110 -14.58 0.62 2.52
CA TRP A 110 -14.84 -0.81 2.68
C TRP A 110 -13.73 -1.51 3.48
N VAL A 111 -12.46 -1.21 3.21
CA VAL A 111 -11.33 -1.80 3.96
C VAL A 111 -11.47 -1.53 5.46
N VAL A 112 -11.78 -0.30 5.87
CA VAL A 112 -11.85 0.05 7.30
C VAL A 112 -13.15 -0.41 7.97
N ASN A 113 -14.27 -0.47 7.24
CA ASN A 113 -15.58 -0.76 7.81
C ASN A 113 -15.97 -2.24 7.71
N GLU A 114 -15.35 -3.01 6.82
CA GLU A 114 -15.72 -4.41 6.59
C GLU A 114 -14.50 -5.33 6.67
N LEU A 115 -13.49 -5.16 5.79
CA LEU A 115 -12.36 -6.08 5.74
C LEU A 115 -11.54 -6.09 7.04
N LYS A 116 -11.20 -4.90 7.57
CA LYS A 116 -10.43 -4.81 8.83
C LYS A 116 -11.17 -5.47 9.99
N ILE A 117 -12.46 -5.25 10.10
CA ILE A 117 -13.30 -5.87 11.15
C ILE A 117 -13.28 -7.39 11.01
N LEU A 118 -13.46 -7.91 9.78
CA LEU A 118 -13.41 -9.35 9.52
C LEU A 118 -12.04 -9.93 9.88
N VAL A 119 -10.94 -9.27 9.49
CA VAL A 119 -9.58 -9.71 9.80
C VAL A 119 -9.33 -9.75 11.31
N ASP A 120 -9.73 -8.70 12.03
CA ASP A 120 -9.57 -8.63 13.49
C ASP A 120 -10.42 -9.67 14.24
N GLN A 121 -11.56 -10.11 13.66
CA GLN A 121 -12.39 -11.18 14.21
C GLN A 121 -11.86 -12.58 13.88
N LYS A 122 -11.25 -12.74 12.70
CA LYS A 122 -10.80 -14.05 12.21
C LYS A 122 -9.41 -14.42 12.69
N TYR A 123 -8.54 -13.42 12.89
CA TYR A 123 -7.14 -13.63 13.23
C TYR A 123 -6.75 -12.93 14.53
N ARG A 124 -5.71 -13.43 15.19
CA ARG A 124 -5.16 -12.84 16.42
C ARG A 124 -4.34 -11.59 16.10
N THR A 125 -5.01 -10.47 15.91
CA THR A 125 -4.43 -9.18 15.59
C THR A 125 -4.36 -8.27 16.81
N TYR A 126 -3.43 -7.31 16.78
CA TYR A 126 -3.56 -6.09 17.57
C TYR A 126 -4.41 -5.10 16.76
N PRO A 127 -5.69 -4.84 17.11
CA PRO A 127 -6.60 -4.04 16.27
C PRO A 127 -6.33 -2.54 16.35
N PHE A 128 -5.28 -2.15 17.08
CA PHE A 128 -4.94 -0.76 17.34
C PHE A 128 -4.26 -0.12 16.12
N ARG A 129 -4.48 1.18 15.96
CA ARG A 129 -3.86 2.00 14.93
C ARG A 129 -2.33 1.82 14.90
N GLU A 130 -1.69 1.84 16.07
CA GLU A 130 -0.24 1.76 16.24
C GLU A 130 0.35 0.43 15.73
N CYS A 131 -0.49 -0.59 15.64
CA CYS A 131 -0.13 -1.91 15.14
C CYS A 131 -0.66 -2.20 13.72
N THR A 132 -1.22 -1.18 13.06
CA THR A 132 -1.83 -1.32 11.73
C THR A 132 -1.06 -0.46 10.72
N GLY A 133 -0.60 -1.10 9.64
CA GLY A 133 0.07 -0.45 8.53
C GLY A 133 -0.60 -0.75 7.19
N ILE A 134 -0.21 0.01 6.17
CA ILE A 134 -0.63 -0.14 4.78
C ILE A 134 0.58 -0.06 3.86
N ALA A 135 0.60 -0.84 2.78
CA ALA A 135 1.70 -0.79 1.82
C ALA A 135 1.21 -1.02 0.39
N GLY A 136 2.00 -0.61 -0.58
CA GLY A 136 1.77 -0.90 -1.99
C GLY A 136 2.76 -0.21 -2.89
N SER A 137 2.77 -0.63 -4.15
CA SER A 137 3.64 -0.06 -5.18
C SER A 137 2.84 0.69 -6.25
N SER A 138 3.48 1.67 -6.91
CA SER A 138 2.87 2.40 -8.02
C SER A 138 1.55 3.06 -7.61
N MET A 139 0.42 2.71 -8.24
CA MET A 139 -0.92 3.15 -7.81
C MET A 139 -1.28 2.63 -6.41
N GLY A 140 -0.82 1.42 -6.03
CA GLY A 140 -0.95 0.92 -4.65
C GLY A 140 -0.14 1.77 -3.65
N GLY A 141 1.03 2.29 -4.06
CA GLY A 141 1.81 3.24 -3.27
C GLY A 141 1.12 4.61 -3.12
N LEU A 142 0.45 5.10 -4.16
CA LEU A 142 -0.44 6.26 -4.08
C LEU A 142 -1.55 6.01 -3.04
N MET A 143 -2.21 4.85 -3.11
CA MET A 143 -3.27 4.49 -2.17
C MET A 143 -2.75 4.33 -0.73
N ALA A 144 -1.55 3.76 -0.55
CA ALA A 144 -0.94 3.65 0.77
C ALA A 144 -0.68 5.04 1.39
N PHE A 145 -0.19 5.99 0.58
CA PHE A 145 0.00 7.36 1.04
C PHE A 145 -1.34 8.06 1.32
N TYR A 146 -2.32 7.97 0.43
CA TYR A 146 -3.66 8.49 0.65
C TYR A 146 -4.27 7.93 1.94
N THR A 147 -4.12 6.63 2.18
CA THR A 147 -4.66 5.97 3.37
C THR A 147 -4.06 6.54 4.65
N VAL A 148 -2.75 6.73 4.72
CA VAL A 148 -2.12 7.27 5.93
C VAL A 148 -2.47 8.74 6.17
N ILE A 149 -2.87 9.48 5.14
CA ILE A 149 -3.37 10.86 5.28
C ILE A 149 -4.83 10.86 5.74
N TYR A 150 -5.72 10.24 4.98
CA TYR A 150 -7.17 10.35 5.16
C TYR A 150 -7.69 9.43 6.27
N TYR A 151 -7.11 8.23 6.39
CA TYR A 151 -7.50 7.22 7.39
C TYR A 151 -6.49 7.11 8.54
N ASN A 152 -5.81 8.21 8.88
CA ASN A 152 -4.75 8.24 9.90
C ASN A 152 -5.19 7.68 11.26
N LYS A 153 -6.48 7.77 11.59
CA LYS A 153 -7.04 7.19 12.82
C LYS A 153 -7.06 5.66 12.85
N TYR A 154 -6.84 5.00 11.71
CA TYR A 154 -6.82 3.53 11.59
C TYR A 154 -5.43 2.98 11.24
N PHE A 155 -4.62 3.78 10.52
CA PHE A 155 -3.30 3.37 10.04
C PHE A 155 -2.23 4.35 10.51
N SER A 156 -1.25 3.84 11.25
CA SER A 156 -0.12 4.66 11.71
C SER A 156 1.10 4.57 10.78
N LYS A 157 1.15 3.59 9.89
CA LYS A 157 2.31 3.32 9.05
C LYS A 157 1.91 3.15 7.60
N ALA A 158 2.71 3.72 6.69
CA ALA A 158 2.59 3.48 5.26
C ALA A 158 3.95 3.18 4.63
N ALA A 159 3.99 2.17 3.75
CA ALA A 159 5.10 1.95 2.84
C ALA A 159 4.63 2.24 1.39
N CYS A 160 5.15 3.33 0.85
CA CYS A 160 4.76 3.89 -0.45
C CYS A 160 5.90 3.65 -1.45
N ILE A 161 5.85 2.51 -2.15
CA ILE A 161 6.92 2.05 -3.01
C ILE A 161 6.65 2.56 -4.42
N SER A 162 7.60 3.31 -4.99
CA SER A 162 7.46 3.94 -6.32
C SER A 162 6.09 4.61 -6.54
N PRO A 163 5.59 5.43 -5.59
CA PRO A 163 4.19 5.84 -5.55
C PRO A 163 3.82 6.79 -6.69
N SER A 164 2.70 6.53 -7.35
CA SER A 164 2.17 7.37 -8.43
C SER A 164 1.52 8.68 -7.94
N ILE A 165 2.06 9.32 -6.90
CA ILE A 165 1.51 10.52 -6.26
C ILE A 165 1.41 11.72 -7.22
N SER A 166 2.27 11.77 -8.24
CA SER A 166 2.28 12.80 -9.25
C SER A 166 0.99 12.88 -10.09
N MET A 167 0.22 11.80 -10.12
CA MET A 167 -1.05 11.75 -10.84
C MET A 167 -2.16 12.59 -10.19
N CYS A 168 -2.07 12.78 -8.87
CA CYS A 168 -3.09 13.46 -8.06
C CYS A 168 -2.44 14.48 -7.11
N MET A 169 -1.39 15.15 -7.55
CA MET A 169 -0.56 15.98 -6.66
C MET A 169 -1.33 17.12 -5.99
N GLU A 170 -2.19 17.81 -6.74
CA GLU A 170 -2.97 18.93 -6.21
C GLU A 170 -4.10 18.45 -5.28
N GLU A 171 -4.76 17.37 -5.63
CA GLU A 171 -5.78 16.73 -4.78
C GLU A 171 -5.16 16.24 -3.47
N LEU A 172 -4.01 15.57 -3.53
CA LEU A 172 -3.28 15.12 -2.34
C LEU A 172 -2.81 16.28 -1.45
N LYS A 173 -2.35 17.39 -2.04
CA LYS A 173 -2.00 18.59 -1.27
C LYS A 173 -3.20 19.15 -0.53
N ASN A 174 -4.34 19.27 -1.22
CA ASN A 174 -5.58 19.74 -0.61
C ASN A 174 -6.05 18.81 0.51
N GLU A 175 -5.99 17.49 0.29
CA GLU A 175 -6.33 16.48 1.29
C GLU A 175 -5.42 16.60 2.52
N TYR A 176 -4.11 16.72 2.29
CA TYR A 176 -3.14 16.86 3.38
C TYR A 176 -3.41 18.08 4.26
N THR A 177 -3.82 19.22 3.68
CA THR A 177 -4.13 20.44 4.45
C THR A 177 -5.31 20.28 5.40
N GLN A 178 -6.18 19.33 5.14
CA GLN A 178 -7.34 19.00 5.98
C GLN A 178 -7.05 17.80 6.92
N ALA A 179 -5.96 17.08 6.68
CA ALA A 179 -5.64 15.87 7.41
C ALA A 179 -5.17 16.17 8.84
N LYS A 180 -5.56 15.30 9.77
CA LYS A 180 -5.02 15.30 11.12
C LYS A 180 -3.98 14.17 11.23
N ILE A 181 -2.73 14.51 11.02
CA ILE A 181 -1.62 13.56 11.15
C ILE A 181 -1.19 13.46 12.61
N MET A 182 -1.17 12.25 13.16
CA MET A 182 -0.70 11.99 14.52
C MET A 182 0.81 11.82 14.55
N GLU A 183 1.47 12.20 15.66
CA GLU A 183 2.94 12.21 15.80
C GLU A 183 3.61 10.84 15.64
N ASP A 184 2.91 9.74 15.96
CA ASP A 184 3.41 8.37 15.79
C ASP A 184 3.25 7.84 14.36
N THR A 185 2.77 8.66 13.42
CA THR A 185 2.68 8.30 12.01
C THR A 185 4.06 8.11 11.40
N ARG A 186 4.24 7.02 10.64
CA ARG A 186 5.51 6.69 9.96
C ARG A 186 5.25 6.39 8.51
N VAL A 187 5.98 7.08 7.63
CA VAL A 187 5.86 6.89 6.18
C VAL A 187 7.22 6.56 5.58
N TYR A 188 7.28 5.45 4.88
CA TYR A 188 8.41 5.07 4.04
C TYR A 188 8.06 5.38 2.59
N PHE A 189 8.94 6.08 1.91
CA PHE A 189 8.90 6.28 0.46
C PHE A 189 10.12 5.65 -0.19
N SER A 190 9.93 5.00 -1.31
CA SER A 190 11.04 4.58 -2.16
C SER A 190 10.74 4.84 -3.64
N PHE A 191 11.80 4.93 -4.42
CA PHE A 191 11.74 4.90 -5.87
C PHE A 191 13.11 4.54 -6.47
N GLY A 192 13.08 3.96 -7.67
CA GLY A 192 14.28 3.58 -8.41
C GLY A 192 14.81 4.69 -9.31
N THR A 193 16.15 4.75 -9.48
CA THR A 193 16.79 5.76 -10.35
C THR A 193 16.50 5.57 -11.83
N ASP A 194 16.11 4.36 -12.25
CA ASP A 194 15.85 4.02 -13.65
C ASP A 194 14.34 3.95 -13.99
N GLU A 195 13.46 4.42 -13.06
CA GLU A 195 12.01 4.43 -13.29
C GLU A 195 11.57 5.50 -14.28
N VAL A 196 12.25 6.63 -14.32
CA VAL A 196 11.89 7.76 -15.18
C VAL A 196 13.04 8.14 -16.10
N LYS A 197 12.76 8.14 -17.40
CA LYS A 197 13.74 8.53 -18.41
C LYS A 197 13.98 10.04 -18.44
N GLY A 198 15.25 10.44 -18.61
CA GLY A 198 15.66 11.84 -18.80
C GLY A 198 16.31 12.47 -17.56
N LYS A 199 17.15 13.48 -17.78
CA LYS A 199 17.99 14.12 -16.74
C LYS A 199 17.20 14.68 -15.54
N ASN A 200 15.94 15.05 -15.73
CA ASN A 200 15.12 15.68 -14.70
C ASN A 200 14.06 14.74 -14.10
N GLY A 201 13.97 13.49 -14.57
CA GLY A 201 12.92 12.56 -14.13
C GLY A 201 13.01 12.24 -12.65
N ILE A 202 14.20 11.86 -12.19
CA ILE A 202 14.47 11.56 -10.76
C ILE A 202 14.20 12.80 -9.90
N GLN A 203 14.70 13.97 -10.33
CA GLN A 203 14.50 15.22 -9.59
C GLN A 203 13.01 15.56 -9.44
N TRP A 204 12.23 15.33 -10.50
CA TRP A 204 10.79 15.57 -10.47
C TRP A 204 10.07 14.61 -9.50
N MET A 205 10.39 13.32 -9.52
CA MET A 205 9.85 12.34 -8.56
C MET A 205 10.24 12.71 -7.12
N LEU A 206 11.52 13.00 -6.91
CA LEU A 206 12.03 13.40 -5.60
C LEU A 206 11.34 14.65 -5.07
N ASN A 207 11.15 15.67 -5.90
CA ASN A 207 10.47 16.91 -5.48
C ASN A 207 9.03 16.67 -5.03
N ASN A 208 8.30 15.77 -5.70
CA ASN A 208 6.94 15.42 -5.30
C ASN A 208 6.91 14.71 -3.93
N ILE A 209 7.87 13.80 -3.68
CA ILE A 209 8.00 13.10 -2.41
C ILE A 209 8.48 14.05 -1.31
N LEU A 210 9.48 14.88 -1.57
CA LEU A 210 10.01 15.85 -0.61
C LEU A 210 8.94 16.84 -0.13
N TYR A 211 8.04 17.24 -1.01
CA TYR A 211 6.92 18.11 -0.61
C TYR A 211 6.11 17.51 0.55
N PHE A 212 5.79 16.22 0.51
CA PHE A 212 5.04 15.56 1.57
C PHE A 212 5.92 15.13 2.75
N ASN A 213 7.18 14.76 2.48
CA ASN A 213 8.16 14.48 3.53
C ASN A 213 8.31 15.66 4.50
N ASP A 214 8.50 16.85 3.97
CA ASP A 214 8.68 18.06 4.80
C ASP A 214 7.45 18.33 5.66
N ARG A 215 6.26 18.15 5.12
CA ARG A 215 4.99 18.33 5.86
C ARG A 215 4.72 17.26 6.90
N LEU A 216 5.14 16.03 6.64
CA LEU A 216 5.08 14.96 7.66
C LEU A 216 5.98 15.33 8.84
N ILE A 217 7.20 15.81 8.59
CA ILE A 217 8.13 16.27 9.62
C ILE A 217 7.56 17.48 10.37
N GLU A 218 6.97 18.45 9.68
CA GLU A 218 6.28 19.60 10.30
C GLU A 218 5.13 19.17 11.23
N SER A 219 4.50 18.02 10.95
CA SER A 219 3.45 17.40 11.77
C SER A 219 4.00 16.51 12.89
N ASN A 220 5.32 16.52 13.14
CA ASN A 220 6.03 15.62 14.05
C ASN A 220 5.92 14.11 13.70
N ALA A 221 5.49 13.79 12.50
CA ALA A 221 5.50 12.42 11.98
C ALA A 221 6.92 12.03 11.50
N SER A 222 7.18 10.74 11.41
CA SER A 222 8.45 10.24 10.86
C SER A 222 8.30 9.93 9.38
N SER A 223 9.23 10.40 8.56
CA SER A 223 9.30 10.05 7.14
C SER A 223 10.72 9.58 6.79
N TYR A 224 10.79 8.57 5.94
CA TYR A 224 12.04 8.03 5.41
C TYR A 224 11.94 7.88 3.90
N ILE A 225 12.99 8.31 3.19
CA ILE A 225 13.07 8.23 1.74
C ILE A 225 14.25 7.33 1.35
N ASN A 226 13.98 6.30 0.58
CA ASN A 226 14.97 5.40 0.00
C ASN A 226 15.04 5.58 -1.53
N VAL A 227 16.22 5.84 -2.05
CA VAL A 227 16.46 5.92 -3.50
C VAL A 227 17.23 4.67 -3.91
N VAL A 228 16.58 3.80 -4.67
CA VAL A 228 17.15 2.52 -5.10
C VAL A 228 17.96 2.72 -6.37
N GLU A 229 19.29 2.57 -6.26
CA GLU A 229 20.18 2.70 -7.41
C GLU A 229 19.85 1.65 -8.47
N LYS A 230 19.67 2.07 -9.72
CA LYS A 230 19.24 1.22 -10.87
C LYS A 230 17.90 0.51 -10.68
N GLY A 231 17.16 0.86 -9.65
CA GLY A 231 15.79 0.36 -9.47
C GLY A 231 14.90 0.78 -10.63
N GLN A 232 14.06 -0.13 -11.09
CA GLN A 232 13.08 0.06 -12.16
C GLN A 232 11.65 -0.05 -11.61
N HIS A 233 10.68 0.47 -12.34
CA HIS A 233 9.27 0.41 -11.95
C HIS A 233 8.66 -0.97 -12.24
N ASN A 234 9.09 -1.98 -11.47
CA ASN A 234 8.62 -3.37 -11.60
C ASN A 234 8.84 -4.19 -10.34
N GLU A 235 8.18 -5.35 -10.27
CA GLU A 235 8.19 -6.28 -9.13
C GLU A 235 9.60 -6.79 -8.80
N ALA A 236 10.45 -6.98 -9.80
CA ALA A 236 11.82 -7.47 -9.58
C ALA A 236 12.68 -6.47 -8.80
N SER A 237 12.48 -5.16 -9.04
CA SER A 237 13.13 -4.11 -8.26
C SER A 237 12.52 -3.97 -6.87
N TRP A 238 11.19 -4.00 -6.76
CA TRP A 238 10.48 -3.88 -5.47
C TRP A 238 10.74 -5.06 -4.53
N GLN A 239 10.93 -6.27 -5.08
CA GLN A 239 11.35 -7.44 -4.30
C GLN A 239 12.66 -7.21 -3.51
N LEU A 240 13.57 -6.39 -4.03
CA LEU A 240 14.86 -6.11 -3.38
C LEU A 240 14.74 -5.14 -2.19
N GLU A 241 13.55 -4.59 -1.96
CA GLU A 241 13.26 -3.66 -0.86
C GLU A 241 12.59 -4.33 0.35
N ASN A 242 12.41 -5.65 0.31
CA ASN A 242 11.85 -6.46 1.41
C ASN A 242 12.72 -6.44 2.67
#